data_19ab6a0ef614ab202109f57bf7ce0225
#
_entry.id   19ab6a0ef614ab202109f57bf7ce0225
#
_cell.length_a   1.000
_cell.length_b   1.000
_cell.length_c   1.000
_cell.angle_alpha   90.00
_cell.angle_beta   90.00
_cell.angle_gamma   90.00
#
_symmetry.space_group_name_H-M   'P 1'
#
loop_
_entity.id
_entity.type
_entity.pdbx_description
1 polymer ?
#
loop_
_entity_poly.entity_id
_entity_poly.type
_entity_poly.pdbx_seq_one_letter_code
_entity_poly.pdbx_strand_id
1 'polypeptide(L)'
;AMAVEPNDDGTQIRHWAAQGIIGIRLSAASRAQHSDPLAQWRTAAELDLVVSAPATPSILLGDEFAEVLRTFPNLSIVIEHLAGVDNSAVPPYEDYARTLAFAEHPNLSIKLPGFGEFCALPHPFSDVPPLAEMAIEAFGPSRVMWGSDWPPVSSREGYDHSLSFPMEHLSSLSDDERAWIFGETALEVWRF
;
A
#
# COMPACT_ATOMS: atom_id res chain seq x y z
N ALA A 1 5.15 8.93 6.18
CA ALA A 1 4.17 9.70 5.41
C ALA A 1 3.24 10.47 6.33
N MET A 2 2.81 11.65 5.90
CA MET A 2 1.87 12.51 6.64
C MET A 2 0.50 12.45 5.96
N ALA A 3 -0.57 12.32 6.76
CA ALA A 3 -1.94 12.38 6.22
C ALA A 3 -2.28 13.81 5.80
N VAL A 4 -2.86 13.96 4.62
CA VAL A 4 -3.20 15.26 4.02
C VAL A 4 -4.69 15.56 4.24
N GLU A 5 -4.99 16.79 4.62
CA GLU A 5 -6.37 17.25 4.80
C GLU A 5 -7.07 17.42 3.44
N PRO A 6 -8.37 17.09 3.33
CA PRO A 6 -9.09 17.14 2.04
C PRO A 6 -9.14 18.53 1.39
N ASN A 7 -8.99 19.60 2.17
CA ASN A 7 -9.03 20.97 1.68
C ASN A 7 -7.64 21.57 1.36
N ASP A 8 -6.56 20.79 1.53
CA ASP A 8 -5.23 21.26 1.14
C ASP A 8 -5.10 21.33 -0.38
N ASP A 9 -4.65 22.47 -0.87
CA ASP A 9 -4.37 22.74 -2.28
C ASP A 9 -2.94 22.41 -2.70
N GLY A 10 -2.20 21.71 -1.85
CA GLY A 10 -0.77 21.41 -1.99
C GLY A 10 0.13 22.31 -1.16
N THR A 11 -0.39 23.35 -0.52
CA THR A 11 0.40 24.30 0.28
C THR A 11 1.03 23.62 1.49
N GLN A 12 0.24 22.83 2.23
CA GLN A 12 0.73 22.08 3.38
C GLN A 12 1.75 20.99 2.98
N ILE A 13 1.49 20.32 1.86
CA ILE A 13 2.41 19.30 1.32
C ILE A 13 3.78 19.93 1.00
N ARG A 14 3.81 21.11 0.36
CA ARG A 14 5.05 21.85 0.07
C ARG A 14 5.78 22.27 1.33
N HIS A 15 5.04 22.71 2.34
CA HIS A 15 5.60 23.06 3.64
C HIS A 15 6.28 21.86 4.30
N TRP A 16 5.65 20.70 4.31
CA TRP A 16 6.23 19.48 4.87
C TRP A 16 7.44 18.98 4.08
N ALA A 17 7.37 19.02 2.74
CA ALA A 17 8.50 18.64 1.91
C ALA A 17 9.73 19.50 2.16
N ALA A 18 9.55 20.82 2.38
CA ALA A 18 10.62 21.72 2.76
C ALA A 18 11.25 21.40 4.14
N GLN A 19 10.55 20.64 4.98
CA GLN A 19 11.04 20.11 6.27
C GLN A 19 11.65 18.71 6.17
N GLY A 20 11.75 18.14 4.95
CA GLY A 20 12.34 16.82 4.71
C GLY A 20 11.35 15.66 4.73
N ILE A 21 10.04 15.92 4.67
CA ILE A 21 9.06 14.85 4.48
C ILE A 21 9.17 14.31 3.04
N ILE A 22 9.35 13.01 2.90
CA ILE A 22 9.56 12.32 1.62
C ILE A 22 8.31 11.63 1.08
N GLY A 23 7.21 11.64 1.84
CA GLY A 23 5.96 11.05 1.38
C GLY A 23 4.74 11.47 2.18
N ILE A 24 3.60 11.33 1.54
CA ILE A 24 2.27 11.69 2.08
C ILE A 24 1.34 10.48 2.04
N ARG A 25 0.24 10.57 2.77
CA ARG A 25 -0.84 9.58 2.77
C ARG A 25 -2.10 10.20 2.20
N LEU A 26 -2.53 9.70 1.04
CA LEU A 26 -3.75 10.10 0.34
C LEU A 26 -4.58 8.88 0.00
N SER A 27 -5.89 8.88 0.25
CA SER A 27 -6.78 7.86 -0.31
C SER A 27 -6.65 7.80 -1.83
N ALA A 28 -6.71 6.61 -2.43
CA ALA A 28 -6.67 6.44 -3.87
C ALA A 28 -7.76 7.23 -4.62
N ALA A 29 -8.91 7.48 -3.98
CA ALA A 29 -9.98 8.34 -4.50
C ALA A 29 -9.88 9.81 -4.05
N SER A 30 -8.76 10.23 -3.43
CA SER A 30 -8.66 11.59 -2.89
C SER A 30 -8.81 12.65 -3.98
N ARG A 31 -9.66 13.65 -3.67
CA ARG A 31 -9.87 14.85 -4.47
C ARG A 31 -9.79 16.05 -3.56
N ALA A 32 -8.94 17.02 -3.91
CA ALA A 32 -8.87 18.28 -3.20
C ALA A 32 -10.18 19.05 -3.37
N GLN A 33 -10.67 19.63 -2.28
CA GLN A 33 -11.83 20.53 -2.30
C GLN A 33 -11.42 21.92 -2.80
N HIS A 34 -10.88 21.96 -4.02
CA HIS A 34 -10.30 23.13 -4.67
C HIS A 34 -10.62 23.15 -6.17
N SER A 35 -10.26 24.22 -6.87
CA SER A 35 -10.44 24.36 -8.33
C SER A 35 -9.69 23.31 -9.16
N ASP A 36 -8.56 22.78 -8.65
CA ASP A 36 -7.89 21.59 -9.18
C ASP A 36 -8.12 20.40 -8.24
N PRO A 37 -8.99 19.45 -8.58
CA PRO A 37 -9.25 18.27 -7.76
C PRO A 37 -8.04 17.37 -7.56
N LEU A 38 -7.05 17.45 -8.45
CA LEU A 38 -5.81 16.67 -8.39
C LEU A 38 -4.63 17.45 -7.79
N ALA A 39 -4.86 18.61 -7.16
CA ALA A 39 -3.80 19.47 -6.63
C ALA A 39 -2.82 18.74 -5.70
N GLN A 40 -3.33 17.88 -4.81
CA GLN A 40 -2.50 17.11 -3.88
C GLN A 40 -1.61 16.10 -4.60
N TRP A 41 -2.17 15.36 -5.56
CA TRP A 41 -1.44 14.41 -6.40
C TRP A 41 -0.39 15.10 -7.26
N ARG A 42 -0.76 16.23 -7.86
CA ARG A 42 0.13 17.05 -8.67
C ARG A 42 1.30 17.56 -7.83
N THR A 43 1.02 18.07 -6.64
CA THR A 43 2.07 18.56 -5.73
C THR A 43 3.01 17.43 -5.31
N ALA A 44 2.49 16.23 -5.04
CA ALA A 44 3.32 15.07 -4.73
C ALA A 44 4.23 14.71 -5.93
N ALA A 45 3.68 14.71 -7.16
CA ALA A 45 4.44 14.41 -8.37
C ALA A 45 5.53 15.47 -8.65
N GLU A 46 5.22 16.76 -8.48
CA GLU A 46 6.17 17.86 -8.68
C GLU A 46 7.34 17.83 -7.69
N LEU A 47 7.10 17.34 -6.47
CA LEU A 47 8.08 17.27 -5.40
C LEU A 47 8.74 15.89 -5.27
N ASP A 48 8.46 14.98 -6.19
CA ASP A 48 8.96 13.59 -6.17
C ASP A 48 8.70 12.87 -4.82
N LEU A 49 7.51 13.09 -4.25
CA LEU A 49 7.09 12.44 -3.01
C LEU A 49 6.47 11.08 -3.29
N VAL A 50 6.62 10.17 -2.33
CA VAL A 50 5.90 8.88 -2.35
C VAL A 50 4.49 9.08 -1.82
N VAL A 51 3.48 8.53 -2.49
CA VAL A 51 2.11 8.52 -2.00
C VAL A 51 1.76 7.14 -1.44
N SER A 52 1.51 7.06 -0.13
CA SER A 52 0.91 5.89 0.51
C SER A 52 -0.60 5.98 0.38
N ALA A 53 -1.21 5.06 -0.38
CA ALA A 53 -2.59 5.16 -0.82
C ALA A 53 -3.48 4.08 -0.17
N PRO A 54 -4.15 4.39 0.97
CA PRO A 54 -5.18 3.52 1.49
C PRO A 54 -6.35 3.45 0.52
N ALA A 55 -6.85 2.24 0.29
CA ALA A 55 -7.95 1.97 -0.61
C ALA A 55 -8.66 0.67 -0.24
N THR A 56 -9.84 0.48 -0.83
CA THR A 56 -10.51 -0.82 -0.95
C THR A 56 -10.49 -1.25 -2.42
N PRO A 57 -10.76 -2.50 -2.75
CA PRO A 57 -10.85 -2.93 -4.14
C PRO A 57 -11.80 -2.05 -4.98
N SER A 58 -12.96 -1.69 -4.42
CA SER A 58 -13.92 -0.82 -5.11
C SER A 58 -13.40 0.59 -5.40
N ILE A 59 -12.59 1.15 -4.50
CA ILE A 59 -11.95 2.47 -4.69
C ILE A 59 -10.87 2.38 -5.78
N LEU A 60 -10.02 1.35 -5.75
CA LEU A 60 -8.97 1.17 -6.75
C LEU A 60 -9.54 0.97 -8.15
N LEU A 61 -10.62 0.19 -8.26
CA LEU A 61 -11.28 -0.10 -9.53
C LEU A 61 -12.16 1.07 -10.04
N GLY A 62 -12.23 2.17 -9.31
CA GLY A 62 -12.98 3.37 -9.68
C GLY A 62 -12.25 4.28 -10.68
N ASP A 63 -13.02 5.12 -11.36
CA ASP A 63 -12.51 6.06 -12.37
C ASP A 63 -11.52 7.07 -11.79
N GLU A 64 -11.68 7.40 -10.49
CA GLU A 64 -10.83 8.37 -9.79
C GLU A 64 -9.38 7.91 -9.74
N PHE A 65 -9.12 6.65 -9.37
CA PHE A 65 -7.75 6.15 -9.32
C PHE A 65 -7.17 5.96 -10.72
N ALA A 66 -7.98 5.50 -11.67
CA ALA A 66 -7.58 5.40 -13.07
C ALA A 66 -7.16 6.76 -13.66
N GLU A 67 -7.84 7.86 -13.27
CA GLU A 67 -7.45 9.21 -13.66
C GLU A 67 -6.09 9.62 -13.06
N VAL A 68 -5.84 9.30 -11.78
CA VAL A 68 -4.55 9.56 -11.13
C VAL A 68 -3.41 8.87 -11.88
N LEU A 69 -3.55 7.59 -12.19
CA LEU A 69 -2.52 6.80 -12.89
C LEU A 69 -2.23 7.34 -14.29
N ARG A 70 -3.27 7.73 -15.03
CA ARG A 70 -3.09 8.35 -16.36
C ARG A 70 -2.41 9.72 -16.29
N THR A 71 -2.74 10.50 -15.25
CA THR A 71 -2.23 11.88 -15.13
C THR A 71 -0.81 11.92 -14.58
N PHE A 72 -0.45 10.97 -13.71
CA PHE A 72 0.84 10.93 -13.00
C PHE A 72 1.53 9.56 -13.16
N PRO A 73 1.90 9.14 -14.38
CA PRO A 73 2.41 7.79 -14.65
C PRO A 73 3.77 7.48 -14.01
N ASN A 74 4.49 8.49 -13.52
CA ASN A 74 5.79 8.34 -12.88
C ASN A 74 5.74 8.57 -11.35
N LEU A 75 4.58 8.92 -10.79
CA LEU A 75 4.43 9.15 -9.35
C LEU A 75 4.53 7.82 -8.61
N SER A 76 5.47 7.71 -7.67
CA SER A 76 5.60 6.53 -6.82
C SER A 76 4.41 6.41 -5.88
N ILE A 77 3.62 5.34 -6.03
CA ILE A 77 2.43 5.08 -5.21
C ILE A 77 2.54 3.70 -4.55
N VAL A 78 2.33 3.68 -3.24
CA VAL A 78 2.26 2.45 -2.44
C VAL A 78 0.81 2.18 -2.09
N ILE A 79 0.22 1.14 -2.67
CA ILE A 79 -1.12 0.66 -2.31
C ILE A 79 -1.03 0.01 -0.93
N GLU A 80 -1.80 0.51 0.05
CA GLU A 80 -1.76 -0.01 1.40
C GLU A 80 -2.52 -1.33 1.56
N HIS A 81 -2.04 -2.19 2.46
CA HIS A 81 -2.75 -3.31 3.07
C HIS A 81 -3.38 -4.28 2.07
N LEU A 82 -2.59 -4.80 1.11
CA LEU A 82 -3.09 -5.69 0.05
C LEU A 82 -4.36 -5.14 -0.61
N ALA A 83 -4.33 -3.84 -0.99
CA ALA A 83 -5.49 -3.16 -1.57
C ALA A 83 -6.73 -3.08 -0.64
N GLY A 84 -6.52 -3.13 0.68
CA GLY A 84 -7.60 -3.07 1.66
C GLY A 84 -8.52 -4.29 1.67
N VAL A 85 -8.03 -5.44 1.19
CA VAL A 85 -8.74 -6.71 1.35
C VAL A 85 -8.73 -7.14 2.81
N ASP A 86 -9.85 -7.62 3.31
CA ASP A 86 -10.04 -8.03 4.69
C ASP A 86 -10.48 -9.51 4.82
N ASN A 87 -10.75 -9.95 6.04
CA ASN A 87 -11.17 -11.30 6.36
C ASN A 87 -12.57 -11.69 5.87
N SER A 88 -13.30 -10.80 5.22
CA SER A 88 -14.58 -11.09 4.56
C SER A 88 -14.41 -11.59 3.12
N ALA A 89 -13.20 -11.46 2.55
CA ALA A 89 -12.90 -11.91 1.21
C ALA A 89 -13.04 -13.44 1.09
N VAL A 90 -13.73 -13.88 0.05
CA VAL A 90 -13.99 -15.30 -0.19
C VAL A 90 -13.48 -15.74 -1.57
N PRO A 91 -13.02 -17.00 -1.71
CA PRO A 91 -12.63 -17.54 -3.01
C PRO A 91 -13.75 -17.36 -4.06
N PRO A 92 -13.40 -17.07 -5.34
CA PRO A 92 -12.04 -17.00 -5.89
C PRO A 92 -11.35 -15.62 -5.76
N TYR A 93 -11.75 -14.75 -4.84
CA TYR A 93 -11.17 -13.41 -4.58
C TYR A 93 -11.21 -12.48 -5.80
N GLU A 94 -12.29 -12.49 -6.58
CA GLU A 94 -12.39 -11.81 -7.88
C GLU A 94 -12.05 -10.32 -7.82
N ASP A 95 -12.63 -9.58 -6.86
CA ASP A 95 -12.37 -8.15 -6.74
C ASP A 95 -10.92 -7.85 -6.37
N TYR A 96 -10.33 -8.68 -5.50
CA TYR A 96 -8.91 -8.57 -5.18
C TYR A 96 -8.04 -8.89 -6.40
N ALA A 97 -8.30 -9.99 -7.10
CA ALA A 97 -7.56 -10.38 -8.31
C ALA A 97 -7.61 -9.28 -9.38
N ARG A 98 -8.75 -8.58 -9.53
CA ARG A 98 -8.86 -7.43 -10.44
C ARG A 98 -7.96 -6.27 -10.01
N THR A 99 -7.81 -6.01 -8.71
CA THR A 99 -6.90 -4.95 -8.23
C THR A 99 -5.43 -5.30 -8.47
N LEU A 100 -5.08 -6.58 -8.50
CA LEU A 100 -3.70 -7.01 -8.79
C LEU A 100 -3.28 -6.73 -10.24
N ALA A 101 -4.20 -6.50 -11.17
CA ALA A 101 -3.89 -6.04 -12.54
C ALA A 101 -3.17 -4.68 -12.55
N PHE A 102 -3.29 -3.87 -11.50
CA PHE A 102 -2.52 -2.63 -11.35
C PHE A 102 -0.99 -2.86 -11.26
N ALA A 103 -0.54 -4.08 -11.07
CA ALA A 103 0.87 -4.45 -11.17
C ALA A 103 1.48 -4.17 -12.56
N GLU A 104 0.66 -3.96 -13.62
CA GLU A 104 1.13 -3.50 -14.93
C GLU A 104 1.75 -2.08 -14.89
N HIS A 105 1.40 -1.28 -13.88
CA HIS A 105 1.99 0.04 -13.67
C HIS A 105 3.30 -0.07 -12.87
N PRO A 106 4.47 0.23 -13.47
CA PRO A 106 5.77 0.01 -12.83
C PRO A 106 6.04 0.93 -11.63
N ASN A 107 5.31 2.04 -11.53
CA ASN A 107 5.38 3.01 -10.44
C ASN A 107 4.54 2.64 -9.22
N LEU A 108 3.85 1.50 -9.25
CA LEU A 108 3.07 1.01 -8.12
C LEU A 108 3.82 -0.10 -7.35
N SER A 109 3.77 0.03 -6.04
CA SER A 109 4.12 -1.04 -5.08
C SER A 109 2.93 -1.34 -4.19
N ILE A 110 2.92 -2.50 -3.53
CA ILE A 110 1.85 -2.90 -2.62
C ILE A 110 2.42 -3.25 -1.24
N LYS A 111 1.71 -2.85 -0.19
CA LYS A 111 2.10 -3.12 1.19
C LYS A 111 1.46 -4.42 1.67
N LEU A 112 2.31 -5.33 2.19
CA LEU A 112 1.93 -6.53 2.90
C LEU A 112 1.79 -6.21 4.40
N PRO A 113 0.58 -6.24 4.98
CA PRO A 113 0.39 -6.01 6.41
C PRO A 113 0.70 -7.27 7.23
N GLY A 114 0.61 -7.16 8.56
CA GLY A 114 0.44 -8.33 9.42
C GLY A 114 -0.82 -9.11 9.04
N PHE A 115 -0.74 -10.44 9.10
CA PHE A 115 -1.81 -11.30 8.56
C PHE A 115 -3.13 -11.22 9.34
N GLY A 116 -3.12 -10.72 10.58
CA GLY A 116 -4.35 -10.45 11.33
C GLY A 116 -5.25 -9.37 10.74
N GLU A 117 -4.83 -8.71 9.64
CA GLU A 117 -5.69 -7.79 8.90
C GLU A 117 -6.67 -8.53 7.98
N PHE A 118 -6.25 -9.64 7.39
CA PHE A 118 -7.06 -10.40 6.44
C PHE A 118 -7.32 -11.86 6.85
N CYS A 119 -6.73 -12.32 7.95
CA CYS A 119 -7.03 -13.63 8.54
C CYS A 119 -8.01 -13.51 9.71
N ALA A 120 -8.79 -14.56 9.94
CA ALA A 120 -9.67 -14.62 11.08
C ALA A 120 -8.86 -14.75 12.40
N LEU A 121 -9.10 -13.86 13.35
CA LEU A 121 -8.50 -13.87 14.67
C LEU A 121 -9.10 -14.98 15.56
N PRO A 122 -8.38 -15.47 16.62
CA PRO A 122 -7.07 -15.00 17.06
C PRO A 122 -5.91 -15.67 16.32
N HIS A 123 -4.70 -15.11 16.48
CA HIS A 123 -3.47 -15.85 16.17
C HIS A 123 -3.25 -17.03 17.15
N PRO A 124 -2.71 -18.21 16.73
CA PRO A 124 -2.36 -18.57 15.35
C PRO A 124 -3.61 -18.77 14.47
N PHE A 125 -3.54 -18.27 13.23
CA PHE A 125 -4.69 -18.30 12.31
C PHE A 125 -5.02 -19.74 11.89
N SER A 126 -6.32 -20.09 11.93
CA SER A 126 -6.79 -21.44 11.54
C SER A 126 -6.81 -21.64 10.03
N ASP A 127 -6.90 -20.55 9.28
CA ASP A 127 -6.90 -20.53 7.82
C ASP A 127 -6.20 -19.26 7.34
N VAL A 128 -5.38 -19.40 6.31
CA VAL A 128 -4.64 -18.28 5.71
C VAL A 128 -4.97 -18.24 4.23
N PRO A 129 -5.76 -17.23 3.80
CA PRO A 129 -6.07 -17.09 2.39
C PRO A 129 -4.79 -16.68 1.61
N PRO A 130 -4.63 -17.11 0.34
CA PRO A 130 -3.40 -16.92 -0.44
C PRO A 130 -3.23 -15.49 -0.97
N LEU A 131 -3.68 -14.48 -0.22
CA LEU A 131 -3.72 -13.09 -0.68
C LEU A 131 -2.32 -12.48 -0.78
N ALA A 132 -1.42 -12.88 0.11
CA ALA A 132 -0.02 -12.44 0.08
C ALA A 132 0.70 -13.02 -1.15
N GLU A 133 0.54 -14.31 -1.41
CA GLU A 133 1.12 -15.01 -2.56
C GLU A 133 0.61 -14.44 -3.88
N MET A 134 -0.69 -14.18 -3.98
CA MET A 134 -1.29 -13.54 -5.16
C MET A 134 -0.67 -12.15 -5.42
N ALA A 135 -0.44 -11.34 -4.39
CA ALA A 135 0.22 -10.05 -4.54
C ALA A 135 1.68 -10.19 -4.97
N ILE A 136 2.41 -11.14 -4.37
CA ILE A 136 3.82 -11.40 -4.72
C ILE A 136 3.94 -11.90 -6.15
N GLU A 137 3.04 -12.79 -6.60
CA GLU A 137 3.01 -13.26 -7.98
C GLU A 137 2.75 -12.12 -8.98
N ALA A 138 1.82 -11.22 -8.66
CA ALA A 138 1.43 -10.12 -9.54
C ALA A 138 2.48 -9.00 -9.60
N PHE A 139 2.92 -8.51 -8.44
CA PHE A 139 3.83 -7.35 -8.37
C PHE A 139 5.31 -7.73 -8.45
N GLY A 140 5.65 -8.97 -8.13
CA GLY A 140 7.03 -9.41 -7.89
C GLY A 140 7.54 -8.94 -6.51
N PRO A 141 8.51 -9.69 -5.91
CA PRO A 141 9.02 -9.42 -4.57
C PRO A 141 9.54 -7.99 -4.36
N SER A 142 10.18 -7.41 -5.40
CA SER A 142 10.76 -6.06 -5.37
C SER A 142 9.74 -4.91 -5.39
N ARG A 143 8.45 -5.20 -5.48
CA ARG A 143 7.37 -4.21 -5.38
C ARG A 143 6.34 -4.57 -4.31
N VAL A 144 6.64 -5.56 -3.46
CA VAL A 144 5.88 -5.88 -2.26
C VAL A 144 6.70 -5.46 -1.05
N MET A 145 6.12 -4.70 -0.11
CA MET A 145 6.83 -4.30 1.10
C MET A 145 6.02 -4.63 2.34
N TRP A 146 6.65 -5.29 3.31
CA TRP A 146 6.04 -5.51 4.61
C TRP A 146 5.91 -4.20 5.40
N GLY A 147 4.84 -4.09 6.20
CA GLY A 147 4.64 -3.02 7.16
C GLY A 147 3.74 -3.46 8.30
N SER A 148 4.12 -3.20 9.54
CA SER A 148 3.46 -3.71 10.75
C SER A 148 2.04 -3.21 10.98
N ASP A 149 1.66 -2.10 10.37
CA ASP A 149 0.42 -1.38 10.71
C ASP A 149 0.33 -1.02 12.20
N TRP A 150 1.46 -0.61 12.79
CA TRP A 150 1.45 -0.07 14.16
C TRP A 150 0.79 1.33 14.19
N PRO A 151 -0.06 1.68 15.19
CA PRO A 151 -0.42 0.91 16.39
C PRO A 151 -1.62 -0.06 16.26
N PRO A 152 -2.47 -0.04 15.20
CA PRO A 152 -3.64 -0.94 15.12
C PRO A 152 -3.34 -2.42 15.33
N VAL A 153 -2.19 -2.91 14.85
CA VAL A 153 -1.74 -4.30 15.00
C VAL A 153 -1.71 -4.79 16.45
N SER A 154 -1.54 -3.88 17.43
CA SER A 154 -1.49 -4.23 18.86
C SER A 154 -2.79 -4.81 19.40
N SER A 155 -3.92 -4.54 18.72
CA SER A 155 -5.24 -5.10 19.07
C SER A 155 -5.60 -6.36 18.28
N ARG A 156 -4.73 -6.82 17.40
CA ARG A 156 -4.89 -8.04 16.59
C ARG A 156 -3.88 -9.11 17.03
N GLU A 157 -2.89 -9.43 16.21
CA GLU A 157 -1.87 -10.44 16.48
C GLU A 157 -0.67 -9.92 17.28
N GLY A 158 -0.56 -8.61 17.45
CA GLY A 158 0.58 -7.95 18.07
C GLY A 158 1.77 -7.76 17.11
N TYR A 159 2.69 -6.86 17.50
CA TYR A 159 3.81 -6.47 16.63
C TYR A 159 4.71 -7.66 16.26
N ASP A 160 5.09 -8.47 17.22
CA ASP A 160 6.01 -9.58 17.00
C ASP A 160 5.45 -10.61 16.02
N HIS A 161 4.18 -10.97 16.13
CA HIS A 161 3.53 -11.91 15.22
C HIS A 161 3.24 -11.29 13.86
N SER A 162 3.04 -9.98 13.77
CA SER A 162 2.83 -9.32 12.49
C SER A 162 4.04 -9.39 11.55
N LEU A 163 5.24 -9.63 12.11
CA LEU A 163 6.46 -9.85 11.36
C LEU A 163 6.82 -11.34 11.27
N SER A 164 6.88 -12.04 12.42
CA SER A 164 7.37 -13.41 12.48
C SER A 164 6.48 -14.38 11.70
N PHE A 165 5.17 -14.22 11.77
CA PHE A 165 4.24 -15.10 11.06
C PHE A 165 4.35 -14.96 9.53
N PRO A 166 4.30 -13.77 8.91
CA PRO A 166 4.55 -13.63 7.47
C PRO A 166 5.93 -14.17 7.04
N MET A 167 6.98 -13.94 7.83
CA MET A 167 8.32 -14.47 7.54
C MET A 167 8.37 -15.99 7.53
N GLU A 168 7.66 -16.66 8.45
CA GLU A 168 7.54 -18.11 8.52
C GLU A 168 6.66 -18.64 7.37
N HIS A 169 5.50 -18.04 7.16
CA HIS A 169 4.55 -18.43 6.12
C HIS A 169 5.16 -18.37 4.72
N LEU A 170 5.93 -17.33 4.44
CA LEU A 170 6.63 -17.13 3.17
C LEU A 170 8.05 -17.74 3.14
N SER A 171 8.33 -18.74 3.98
CA SER A 171 9.64 -19.38 4.05
C SER A 171 10.02 -20.21 2.81
N SER A 172 9.07 -20.52 1.93
CA SER A 172 9.32 -21.17 0.64
C SER A 172 9.93 -20.25 -0.42
N LEU A 173 9.87 -18.92 -0.23
CA LEU A 173 10.55 -17.96 -1.08
C LEU A 173 12.07 -18.00 -0.84
N SER A 174 12.86 -17.63 -1.85
CA SER A 174 14.30 -17.48 -1.72
C SER A 174 14.68 -16.38 -0.71
N ASP A 175 15.91 -16.43 -0.21
CA ASP A 175 16.40 -15.39 0.71
C ASP A 175 16.40 -14.01 0.07
N ASP A 176 16.69 -13.89 -1.22
CA ASP A 176 16.65 -12.63 -1.98
C ASP A 176 15.22 -12.07 -2.08
N GLU A 177 14.23 -12.90 -2.41
CA GLU A 177 12.82 -12.48 -2.47
C GLU A 177 12.33 -12.02 -1.11
N ARG A 178 12.69 -12.71 -0.05
CA ARG A 178 12.35 -12.34 1.33
C ARG A 178 13.06 -11.05 1.75
N ALA A 179 14.32 -10.84 1.36
CA ALA A 179 15.03 -9.59 1.63
C ALA A 179 14.31 -8.39 1.00
N TRP A 180 13.84 -8.53 -0.25
CA TRP A 180 13.01 -7.51 -0.89
C TRP A 180 11.75 -7.21 -0.10
N ILE A 181 10.92 -8.22 0.17
CA ILE A 181 9.61 -8.05 0.82
C ILE A 181 9.75 -7.44 2.22
N PHE A 182 10.72 -7.90 3.01
CA PHE A 182 10.85 -7.49 4.42
C PHE A 182 11.81 -6.31 4.66
N GLY A 183 12.39 -5.73 3.60
CA GLY A 183 13.31 -4.59 3.79
C GLY A 183 13.62 -3.79 2.53
N GLU A 184 14.25 -4.40 1.53
CA GLU A 184 14.83 -3.71 0.37
C GLU A 184 13.82 -2.85 -0.41
N THR A 185 12.61 -3.37 -0.65
CA THR A 185 11.56 -2.59 -1.32
C THR A 185 11.21 -1.31 -0.56
N ALA A 186 11.15 -1.37 0.78
CA ALA A 186 10.89 -0.19 1.58
C ALA A 186 12.06 0.81 1.54
N LEU A 187 13.31 0.32 1.58
CA LEU A 187 14.49 1.17 1.47
C LEU A 187 14.55 1.89 0.11
N GLU A 188 14.25 1.17 -0.99
CA GLU A 188 14.26 1.74 -2.33
C GLU A 188 13.13 2.76 -2.52
N VAL A 189 11.91 2.40 -2.20
CA VAL A 189 10.72 3.26 -2.42
C VAL A 189 10.78 4.52 -1.56
N TRP A 190 11.13 4.37 -0.27
CA TRP A 190 11.16 5.51 0.67
C TRP A 190 12.51 6.22 0.73
N ARG A 191 13.53 5.70 0.03
CA ARG A 191 14.86 6.36 -0.10
C ARG A 191 15.53 6.70 1.25
N PHE A 192 15.48 5.72 2.16
CA PHE A 192 16.13 5.85 3.46
C PHE A 192 17.67 5.83 3.37
#